data_a72759cec023ce0153b8e20a47222f5c
#
_entry.id   a72759cec023ce0153b8e20a47222f5c
#
_cell.length_a   1.000
_cell.length_b   1.000
_cell.length_c   1.000
_cell.angle_alpha   90.00
_cell.angle_beta   90.00
_cell.angle_gamma   90.00
#
_symmetry.space_group_name_H-M   'P 1'
#
loop_
_entity.id
_entity.type
_entity.pdbx_description
1 polymer ?
#
loop_
_entity_poly.entity_id
_entity_poly.type
_entity_poly.pdbx_seq_one_letter_code
_entity_poly.pdbx_strand_id
1 'polypeptide(L)'
;MADQGTAARFIEVATAEVGTVEGPKDNETKYGAYTKANFQPWCGSFVNWCANEAGVKVPNTVYTPGGAAAFKKSGQWIDVDVADPDPGDIAYFDFPSDGVDRISHVAIVVKDNEDGTVWCVEGNTSGDPKGSQRNGGEVCKKLRAYKKNKKGILISIVGFGRPKFGSSPAAKPAVKSNKIDASIQNAIDLLKSKGYKVTK
;
A
#
# COMPACT_ATOMS: atom_id res chain seq x y z
N MET A 1 -18.48 -3.56 -2.07
CA MET A 1 -17.26 -3.59 -2.91
C MET A 1 -17.09 -2.21 -3.53
N ALA A 2 -15.86 -1.69 -3.55
CA ALA A 2 -15.56 -0.42 -4.19
C ALA A 2 -15.67 -0.51 -5.73
N ASP A 3 -15.88 0.64 -6.40
CA ASP A 3 -16.07 0.69 -7.86
C ASP A 3 -14.78 0.33 -8.61
N GLN A 4 -14.93 -0.35 -9.75
CA GLN A 4 -13.82 -0.72 -10.63
C GLN A 4 -13.03 0.51 -11.11
N GLY A 5 -11.72 0.36 -11.28
CA GLY A 5 -10.82 1.40 -11.72
C GLY A 5 -10.46 2.44 -10.65
N THR A 6 -10.88 2.26 -9.40
CA THR A 6 -10.60 3.20 -8.30
C THR A 6 -9.45 2.74 -7.40
N ALA A 7 -8.79 3.67 -6.70
CA ALA A 7 -7.79 3.35 -5.68
C ALA A 7 -8.39 2.49 -4.56
N ALA A 8 -9.61 2.77 -4.14
CA ALA A 8 -10.30 2.01 -3.11
C ALA A 8 -10.48 0.53 -3.52
N ARG A 9 -10.88 0.26 -4.78
CA ARG A 9 -11.00 -1.11 -5.29
C ARG A 9 -9.64 -1.81 -5.38
N PHE A 10 -8.62 -1.10 -5.81
CA PHE A 10 -7.26 -1.65 -5.89
C PHE A 10 -6.74 -2.09 -4.52
N ILE A 11 -6.96 -1.26 -3.50
CA ILE A 11 -6.60 -1.56 -2.10
C ILE A 11 -7.46 -2.71 -1.55
N GLU A 12 -8.75 -2.73 -1.84
CA GLU A 12 -9.67 -3.80 -1.41
C GLU A 12 -9.21 -5.15 -1.96
N VAL A 13 -8.89 -5.23 -3.26
CA VAL A 13 -8.38 -6.46 -3.91
C VAL A 13 -7.07 -6.90 -3.25
N ALA A 14 -6.10 -6.00 -3.11
CA ALA A 14 -4.82 -6.33 -2.52
C ALA A 14 -4.94 -6.80 -1.06
N THR A 15 -5.81 -6.14 -0.28
CA THR A 15 -6.01 -6.47 1.14
C THR A 15 -6.69 -7.83 1.33
N ALA A 16 -7.58 -8.21 0.42
CA ALA A 16 -8.23 -9.52 0.45
C ALA A 16 -7.26 -10.70 0.25
N GLU A 17 -6.10 -10.45 -0.33
CA GLU A 17 -5.06 -11.46 -0.58
C GLU A 17 -4.10 -11.66 0.61
N VAL A 18 -4.16 -10.82 1.64
CA VAL A 18 -3.27 -10.94 2.81
C VAL A 18 -3.42 -12.31 3.48
N GLY A 19 -2.30 -12.99 3.71
CA GLY A 19 -2.22 -14.34 4.23
C GLY A 19 -2.13 -15.43 3.15
N THR A 20 -2.20 -15.06 1.86
CA THR A 20 -1.90 -16.01 0.77
C THR A 20 -0.42 -16.38 0.82
N VAL A 21 -0.15 -17.68 0.74
CA VAL A 21 1.20 -18.26 0.67
C VAL A 21 1.39 -18.88 -0.71
N GLU A 22 2.62 -18.84 -1.23
CA GLU A 22 2.98 -19.52 -2.47
C GLU A 22 2.76 -21.04 -2.40
N GLY A 23 2.67 -21.67 -3.53
CA GLY A 23 2.46 -23.11 -3.64
C GLY A 23 3.65 -23.94 -3.14
N PRO A 24 3.57 -25.28 -3.27
CA PRO A 24 4.62 -26.20 -2.76
C PRO A 24 5.97 -26.04 -3.49
N LYS A 25 5.98 -25.46 -4.66
CA LYS A 25 7.20 -25.11 -5.38
C LYS A 25 7.50 -23.63 -5.16
N ASP A 26 8.76 -23.32 -4.96
CA ASP A 26 9.26 -21.96 -4.77
C ASP A 26 8.72 -21.01 -5.85
N ASN A 27 8.17 -19.89 -5.45
CA ASN A 27 7.57 -18.87 -6.31
C ASN A 27 6.40 -19.36 -7.21
N GLU A 28 5.72 -20.45 -6.85
CA GLU A 28 4.53 -20.92 -7.57
C GLU A 28 3.28 -20.19 -7.08
N THR A 29 2.71 -19.30 -7.91
CA THR A 29 1.53 -18.51 -7.50
C THR A 29 0.57 -18.26 -8.66
N LYS A 30 -0.71 -17.99 -8.32
CA LYS A 30 -1.68 -17.51 -9.31
C LYS A 30 -1.26 -16.17 -9.94
N TYR A 31 -0.50 -15.33 -9.22
CA TYR A 31 -0.01 -14.04 -9.70
C TYR A 31 1.07 -14.23 -10.76
N GLY A 32 2.04 -15.12 -10.50
CA GLY A 32 3.07 -15.50 -11.45
C GLY A 32 2.48 -16.18 -12.69
N ALA A 33 1.49 -17.06 -12.51
CA ALA A 33 0.77 -17.69 -13.62
C ALA A 33 0.05 -16.66 -14.49
N TYR A 34 -0.63 -15.68 -13.89
CA TYR A 34 -1.30 -14.58 -14.59
C TYR A 34 -0.34 -13.77 -15.46
N THR A 35 0.82 -13.41 -14.92
CA THR A 35 1.82 -12.58 -15.63
C THR A 35 2.72 -13.40 -16.55
N LYS A 36 2.55 -14.73 -16.64
CA LYS A 36 3.42 -15.67 -17.37
C LYS A 36 4.87 -15.66 -16.86
N ALA A 37 5.05 -15.35 -15.58
CA ALA A 37 6.32 -15.30 -14.87
C ALA A 37 6.29 -16.16 -13.59
N ASN A 38 5.63 -17.35 -13.66
CA ASN A 38 5.59 -18.28 -12.54
C ASN A 38 6.99 -18.83 -12.23
N PHE A 39 7.24 -19.21 -10.98
CA PHE A 39 8.55 -19.67 -10.49
C PHE A 39 9.63 -18.58 -10.49
N GLN A 40 9.23 -17.32 -10.53
CA GLN A 40 10.09 -16.14 -10.40
C GLN A 40 9.61 -15.29 -9.23
N PRO A 41 10.46 -14.41 -8.65
CA PRO A 41 10.00 -13.47 -7.63
C PRO A 41 8.75 -12.71 -8.07
N TRP A 42 7.67 -12.80 -7.30
CA TRP A 42 6.33 -12.45 -7.76
C TRP A 42 5.73 -11.19 -7.12
N CYS A 43 6.53 -10.34 -6.48
CA CYS A 43 6.03 -9.07 -5.93
C CYS A 43 5.40 -8.18 -7.02
N GLY A 44 6.06 -8.05 -8.18
CA GLY A 44 5.52 -7.30 -9.32
C GLY A 44 4.33 -8.00 -9.98
N SER A 45 4.34 -9.33 -10.05
CA SER A 45 3.22 -10.13 -10.55
C SER A 45 1.97 -9.94 -9.69
N PHE A 46 2.14 -9.88 -8.36
CA PHE A 46 1.06 -9.57 -7.41
C PHE A 46 0.43 -8.21 -7.70
N VAL A 47 1.23 -7.16 -7.83
CA VAL A 47 0.74 -5.80 -8.14
C VAL A 47 -0.03 -5.78 -9.46
N ASN A 48 0.50 -6.40 -10.52
CA ASN A 48 -0.16 -6.44 -11.82
C ASN A 48 -1.47 -7.24 -11.79
N TRP A 49 -1.51 -8.35 -11.04
CA TRP A 49 -2.73 -9.14 -10.85
C TRP A 49 -3.80 -8.33 -10.09
N CYS A 50 -3.43 -7.71 -8.97
CA CYS A 50 -4.35 -6.86 -8.21
C CYS A 50 -4.91 -5.70 -9.05
N ALA A 51 -4.08 -5.08 -9.89
CA ALA A 51 -4.48 -4.01 -10.78
C ALA A 51 -5.51 -4.51 -11.81
N ASN A 52 -5.29 -5.69 -12.40
CA ASN A 52 -6.25 -6.31 -13.32
C ASN A 52 -7.60 -6.57 -12.66
N GLU A 53 -7.59 -7.22 -11.49
CA GLU A 53 -8.82 -7.53 -10.72
C GLU A 53 -9.58 -6.26 -10.28
N ALA A 54 -8.86 -5.17 -10.10
CA ALA A 54 -9.44 -3.88 -9.74
C ALA A 54 -9.81 -3.01 -10.95
N GLY A 55 -9.52 -3.43 -12.19
CA GLY A 55 -9.73 -2.61 -13.39
C GLY A 55 -8.81 -1.38 -13.48
N VAL A 56 -7.67 -1.40 -12.80
CA VAL A 56 -6.68 -0.31 -12.76
C VAL A 56 -5.58 -0.55 -13.78
N LYS A 57 -5.22 0.47 -14.55
CA LYS A 57 -4.13 0.38 -15.51
C LYS A 57 -2.79 0.75 -14.85
N VAL A 58 -1.87 -0.20 -14.84
CA VAL A 58 -0.49 -0.03 -14.36
C VAL A 58 0.49 -0.55 -15.42
N PRO A 59 1.72 -0.02 -15.49
CA PRO A 59 2.76 -0.64 -16.33
C PRO A 59 3.10 -2.04 -15.81
N ASN A 60 3.77 -2.85 -16.65
CA ASN A 60 4.28 -4.14 -16.21
C ASN A 60 5.37 -3.93 -15.14
N THR A 61 5.10 -4.39 -13.91
CA THR A 61 5.97 -4.28 -12.75
C THR A 61 6.69 -5.59 -12.40
N VAL A 62 6.53 -6.65 -13.21
CA VAL A 62 7.18 -7.96 -12.96
C VAL A 62 8.69 -7.79 -12.83
N TYR A 63 9.30 -7.01 -13.73
CA TYR A 63 10.66 -6.50 -13.54
C TYR A 63 10.58 -5.12 -12.89
N THR A 64 10.81 -5.05 -11.59
CA THR A 64 10.56 -3.87 -10.78
C THR A 64 11.29 -2.60 -11.24
N PRO A 65 12.58 -2.62 -11.68
CA PRO A 65 13.21 -1.43 -12.25
C PRO A 65 12.53 -0.95 -13.54
N GLY A 66 12.05 -1.87 -14.36
CA GLY A 66 11.31 -1.55 -15.59
C GLY A 66 9.97 -0.87 -15.31
N GLY A 67 9.25 -1.35 -14.30
CA GLY A 67 8.02 -0.73 -13.83
C GLY A 67 8.23 0.71 -13.33
N ALA A 68 9.25 0.93 -12.51
CA ALA A 68 9.64 2.27 -12.05
C ALA A 68 10.01 3.19 -13.22
N ALA A 69 10.80 2.71 -14.17
CA ALA A 69 11.16 3.47 -15.37
C ALA A 69 9.94 3.85 -16.21
N ALA A 70 8.96 2.95 -16.34
CA ALA A 70 7.72 3.22 -17.06
C ALA A 70 6.87 4.31 -16.38
N PHE A 71 6.76 4.31 -15.06
CA PHE A 71 6.10 5.37 -14.30
C PHE A 71 6.83 6.71 -14.47
N LYS A 72 8.17 6.73 -14.41
CA LYS A 72 8.98 7.93 -14.67
C LYS A 72 8.74 8.48 -16.08
N LYS A 73 8.77 7.60 -17.08
CA LYS A 73 8.53 7.98 -18.49
C LYS A 73 7.14 8.56 -18.73
N SER A 74 6.12 8.09 -18.02
CA SER A 74 4.74 8.57 -18.15
C SER A 74 4.43 9.81 -17.29
N GLY A 75 5.39 10.36 -16.54
CA GLY A 75 5.17 11.47 -15.61
C GLY A 75 4.28 11.11 -14.42
N GLN A 76 4.23 9.82 -14.06
CA GLN A 76 3.42 9.28 -12.96
C GLN A 76 4.29 8.78 -11.79
N TRP A 77 5.54 9.18 -11.76
CA TRP A 77 6.47 8.89 -10.65
C TRP A 77 6.45 10.02 -9.64
N ILE A 78 6.42 9.66 -8.38
CA ILE A 78 6.51 10.58 -7.24
C ILE A 78 7.79 10.27 -6.48
N ASP A 79 8.71 11.23 -6.45
CA ASP A 79 9.90 11.14 -5.62
C ASP A 79 9.53 11.37 -4.15
N VAL A 80 10.18 10.64 -3.24
CA VAL A 80 9.89 10.71 -1.80
C VAL A 80 10.11 12.09 -1.18
N ASP A 81 10.96 12.92 -1.82
CA ASP A 81 11.26 14.29 -1.37
C ASP A 81 10.33 15.35 -1.97
N VAL A 82 9.50 14.97 -2.96
CA VAL A 82 8.64 15.91 -3.71
C VAL A 82 7.22 15.93 -3.16
N ALA A 83 6.64 14.77 -2.90
CA ALA A 83 5.29 14.67 -2.37
C ALA A 83 5.10 13.39 -1.54
N ASP A 84 4.13 13.41 -0.65
CA ASP A 84 3.72 12.25 0.12
C ASP A 84 2.91 11.28 -0.75
N PRO A 85 2.94 9.98 -0.44
CA PRO A 85 2.18 8.98 -1.18
C PRO A 85 0.68 9.06 -0.88
N ASP A 86 -0.11 8.74 -1.89
CA ASP A 86 -1.55 8.53 -1.74
C ASP A 86 -1.89 7.03 -1.61
N PRO A 87 -2.97 6.67 -0.92
CA PRO A 87 -3.49 5.31 -0.96
C PRO A 87 -3.77 4.85 -2.40
N GLY A 88 -3.24 3.67 -2.76
CA GLY A 88 -3.27 3.14 -4.12
C GLY A 88 -2.00 3.39 -4.93
N ASP A 89 -1.08 4.24 -4.47
CA ASP A 89 0.23 4.35 -5.08
C ASP A 89 0.99 3.02 -4.98
N ILE A 90 1.91 2.81 -5.89
CA ILE A 90 2.77 1.63 -5.94
C ILE A 90 4.16 2.02 -5.42
N ALA A 91 4.51 1.54 -4.24
CA ALA A 91 5.80 1.80 -3.61
C ALA A 91 6.89 0.92 -4.23
N TYR A 92 8.04 1.52 -4.53
CA TYR A 92 9.23 0.85 -5.05
C TYR A 92 10.34 0.88 -4.02
N PHE A 93 10.97 -0.29 -3.82
CA PHE A 93 11.95 -0.49 -2.75
C PHE A 93 13.34 -0.79 -3.31
N ASP A 94 14.33 -0.21 -2.65
CA ASP A 94 15.72 -0.61 -2.70
C ASP A 94 16.14 -0.94 -1.26
N PHE A 95 16.31 -2.22 -0.97
CA PHE A 95 16.66 -2.66 0.37
C PHE A 95 18.17 -2.60 0.57
N PRO A 96 18.70 -1.79 1.51
CA PRO A 96 20.14 -1.59 1.67
C PRO A 96 20.96 -2.85 1.97
N SER A 97 20.30 -3.92 2.38
CA SER A 97 20.95 -5.16 2.86
C SER A 97 20.60 -6.41 2.05
N ASP A 98 19.93 -6.29 0.89
CA ASP A 98 19.55 -7.46 0.11
C ASP A 98 20.61 -7.91 -0.92
N GLY A 99 21.75 -7.21 -0.97
CA GLY A 99 22.86 -7.50 -1.89
C GLY A 99 22.58 -7.12 -3.36
N VAL A 100 21.52 -6.33 -3.59
CA VAL A 100 21.09 -5.89 -4.92
C VAL A 100 21.10 -4.36 -4.96
N ASP A 101 22.02 -3.78 -5.70
CA ASP A 101 22.14 -2.31 -5.86
C ASP A 101 21.17 -1.80 -6.94
N ARG A 102 19.89 -1.94 -6.68
CA ARG A 102 18.77 -1.45 -7.53
C ARG A 102 17.43 -1.71 -6.86
N ILE A 103 16.37 -1.08 -7.38
CA ILE A 103 14.98 -1.43 -7.02
C ILE A 103 14.77 -2.94 -7.18
N SER A 104 14.46 -3.62 -6.08
CA SER A 104 14.34 -5.07 -5.98
C SER A 104 12.96 -5.56 -5.55
N HIS A 105 12.08 -4.66 -5.07
CA HIS A 105 10.75 -5.01 -4.58
C HIS A 105 9.72 -3.91 -4.89
N VAL A 106 8.43 -4.28 -4.82
CA VAL A 106 7.30 -3.41 -5.10
C VAL A 106 6.08 -3.80 -4.26
N ALA A 107 5.28 -2.82 -3.85
CA ALA A 107 4.08 -3.02 -3.03
C ALA A 107 2.98 -2.00 -3.34
N ILE A 108 1.77 -2.23 -2.84
CA ILE A 108 0.63 -1.33 -2.94
C ILE A 108 0.47 -0.57 -1.62
N VAL A 109 0.50 0.77 -1.67
CA VAL A 109 0.26 1.64 -0.51
C VAL A 109 -1.22 1.59 -0.15
N VAL A 110 -1.51 1.26 1.11
CA VAL A 110 -2.90 1.23 1.62
C VAL A 110 -3.22 2.41 2.52
N LYS A 111 -2.19 3.01 3.14
CA LYS A 111 -2.34 4.18 4.02
C LYS A 111 -1.02 4.90 4.21
N ASP A 112 -1.00 6.21 4.06
CA ASP A 112 0.05 7.06 4.62
C ASP A 112 -0.26 7.39 6.09
N ASN A 113 0.76 7.35 6.95
CA ASN A 113 0.63 7.69 8.37
C ASN A 113 1.03 9.14 8.66
N GLU A 114 1.44 9.92 7.65
CA GLU A 114 1.87 11.32 7.78
C GLU A 114 3.07 11.51 8.74
N ASP A 115 3.82 10.44 9.00
CA ASP A 115 4.98 10.41 9.91
C ASP A 115 6.25 9.85 9.21
N GLY A 116 6.27 9.82 7.88
CA GLY A 116 7.33 9.24 7.06
C GLY A 116 7.22 7.72 6.90
N THR A 117 6.10 7.13 7.36
CA THR A 117 5.81 5.70 7.21
C THR A 117 4.48 5.46 6.50
N VAL A 118 4.38 4.32 5.81
CA VAL A 118 3.17 3.87 5.11
C VAL A 118 2.85 2.43 5.48
N TRP A 119 1.57 2.07 5.47
CA TRP A 119 1.15 0.69 5.39
C TRP A 119 1.09 0.27 3.93
N CYS A 120 1.74 -0.85 3.63
CA CYS A 120 1.70 -1.48 2.31
C CYS A 120 1.11 -2.89 2.39
N VAL A 121 0.53 -3.36 1.27
CA VAL A 121 0.30 -4.78 1.02
C VAL A 121 1.31 -5.24 -0.02
N GLU A 122 2.05 -6.28 0.31
CA GLU A 122 3.21 -6.77 -0.41
C GLU A 122 3.04 -8.25 -0.74
N GLY A 123 3.28 -8.62 -1.99
CA GLY A 123 3.46 -10.02 -2.38
C GLY A 123 4.92 -10.43 -2.31
N ASN A 124 5.17 -11.73 -2.15
CA ASN A 124 6.51 -12.32 -2.08
C ASN A 124 7.40 -11.75 -0.97
N THR A 125 6.83 -11.48 0.18
CA THR A 125 7.54 -11.01 1.37
C THR A 125 7.33 -11.99 2.52
N SER A 126 8.03 -11.82 3.63
CA SER A 126 7.82 -12.63 4.83
C SER A 126 7.11 -11.82 5.92
N GLY A 127 6.16 -12.44 6.60
CA GLY A 127 5.56 -11.93 7.83
C GLY A 127 6.59 -11.87 8.97
N ASP A 128 7.56 -12.78 9.00
CA ASP A 128 8.67 -12.77 9.96
C ASP A 128 9.64 -11.62 9.64
N PRO A 129 9.95 -10.73 10.61
CA PRO A 129 10.95 -9.67 10.42
C PRO A 129 12.34 -10.17 10.05
N LYS A 130 12.69 -11.41 10.41
CA LYS A 130 13.97 -12.05 10.07
C LYS A 130 13.93 -12.79 8.72
N GLY A 131 12.73 -12.99 8.17
CA GLY A 131 12.55 -13.63 6.87
C GLY A 131 12.90 -12.69 5.72
N SER A 132 12.98 -13.26 4.51
CA SER A 132 13.25 -12.47 3.32
C SER A 132 12.14 -11.46 3.06
N GLN A 133 12.52 -10.19 2.89
CA GLN A 133 11.57 -9.12 2.59
C GLN A 133 11.36 -8.95 1.08
N ARG A 134 12.13 -9.66 0.27
CA ARG A 134 12.13 -9.60 -1.19
C ARG A 134 11.73 -10.92 -1.85
N ASN A 135 11.86 -12.03 -1.15
CA ASN A 135 11.49 -13.38 -1.62
C ASN A 135 11.07 -14.24 -0.42
N GLY A 136 9.95 -13.88 0.20
CA GLY A 136 9.47 -14.48 1.45
C GLY A 136 8.24 -15.37 1.31
N GLY A 137 7.69 -15.49 0.10
CA GLY A 137 6.65 -16.46 -0.22
C GLY A 137 5.23 -16.13 0.25
N GLU A 138 4.98 -14.94 0.83
CA GLU A 138 3.69 -14.58 1.41
C GLU A 138 3.16 -13.25 0.89
N VAL A 139 1.84 -13.05 1.00
CA VAL A 139 1.21 -11.72 0.92
C VAL A 139 1.00 -11.17 2.32
N CYS A 140 1.69 -10.08 2.65
CA CYS A 140 1.64 -9.48 3.98
C CYS A 140 1.26 -7.99 3.94
N LYS A 141 0.61 -7.52 5.02
CA LYS A 141 0.47 -6.09 5.29
C LYS A 141 1.61 -5.65 6.19
N LYS A 142 2.44 -4.70 5.72
CA LYS A 142 3.68 -4.27 6.39
C LYS A 142 3.75 -2.76 6.55
N LEU A 143 4.37 -2.33 7.67
CA LEU A 143 4.72 -0.94 7.90
C LEU A 143 6.11 -0.67 7.29
N ARG A 144 6.21 0.33 6.41
CA ARG A 144 7.43 0.69 5.69
C ARG A 144 7.74 2.18 5.87
N ALA A 145 8.99 2.57 5.71
CA ALA A 145 9.41 3.96 5.77
C ALA A 145 9.87 4.46 4.40
N TYR A 146 9.48 5.68 4.06
CA TYR A 146 9.91 6.43 2.89
C TYR A 146 10.66 7.70 3.27
N LYS A 147 10.52 8.18 4.50
CA LYS A 147 11.24 9.31 5.09
C LYS A 147 11.72 8.96 6.49
N LYS A 148 12.62 9.79 7.04
CA LYS A 148 13.04 9.65 8.42
C LYS A 148 11.82 9.67 9.36
N ASN A 149 11.74 8.71 10.24
CA ASN A 149 10.60 8.51 11.12
C ASN A 149 11.05 8.27 12.57
N LYS A 150 10.12 8.54 13.52
CA LYS A 150 10.38 8.38 14.97
C LYS A 150 10.32 6.92 15.44
N LYS A 151 9.88 6.00 14.60
CA LYS A 151 9.73 4.56 14.94
C LYS A 151 11.01 3.77 14.70
N GLY A 152 12.06 4.39 14.15
CA GLY A 152 13.31 3.72 13.84
C GLY A 152 13.23 2.70 12.71
N ILE A 153 12.18 2.76 11.88
CA ILE A 153 12.02 1.89 10.72
C ILE A 153 12.99 2.34 9.64
N LEU A 154 13.76 1.39 9.09
CA LEU A 154 14.73 1.65 8.04
C LEU A 154 14.02 2.16 6.77
N ILE A 155 14.53 3.26 6.21
CA ILE A 155 14.05 3.79 4.94
C ILE A 155 14.46 2.82 3.84
N SER A 156 13.48 2.36 3.06
CA SER A 156 13.69 1.42 1.95
C SER A 156 12.88 1.78 0.71
N ILE A 157 11.89 2.67 0.82
CA ILE A 157 11.13 3.15 -0.34
C ILE A 157 11.90 4.30 -0.99
N VAL A 158 12.11 4.19 -2.31
CA VAL A 158 12.84 5.16 -3.12
C VAL A 158 11.95 6.02 -4.01
N GLY A 159 10.67 5.69 -4.11
CA GLY A 159 9.67 6.45 -4.85
C GLY A 159 8.38 5.68 -5.04
N PHE A 160 7.41 6.35 -5.64
CA PHE A 160 6.08 5.79 -5.88
C PHE A 160 5.66 5.96 -7.34
N GLY A 161 5.02 4.93 -7.89
CA GLY A 161 4.28 5.02 -9.13
C GLY A 161 2.82 5.34 -8.81
N ARG A 162 2.26 6.41 -9.37
CA ARG A 162 0.86 6.82 -9.17
C ARG A 162 0.00 6.43 -10.35
N PRO A 163 -0.83 5.37 -10.25
CA PRO A 163 -1.76 5.01 -11.31
C PRO A 163 -2.79 6.12 -11.55
N LYS A 164 -3.28 6.21 -12.78
CA LYS A 164 -4.47 7.04 -13.06
C LYS A 164 -5.70 6.25 -12.69
N PHE A 165 -6.32 6.62 -11.59
CA PHE A 165 -7.59 6.03 -11.17
C PHE A 165 -8.76 6.69 -11.88
N GLY A 166 -9.82 5.93 -12.14
CA GLY A 166 -11.12 6.47 -12.49
C GLY A 166 -11.68 7.30 -11.33
N SER A 167 -12.41 8.35 -11.63
CA SER A 167 -13.17 9.05 -10.60
C SER A 167 -14.23 8.08 -10.08
N SER A 168 -14.16 7.69 -8.82
CA SER A 168 -15.34 7.18 -8.12
C SER A 168 -16.44 8.24 -8.30
N PRO A 169 -17.69 7.89 -8.64
CA PRO A 169 -18.77 8.84 -8.57
C PRO A 169 -18.66 9.45 -7.17
N ALA A 170 -18.48 10.76 -7.10
CA ALA A 170 -18.13 11.47 -5.88
C ALA A 170 -19.00 10.92 -4.75
N ALA A 171 -18.40 10.18 -3.83
CA ALA A 171 -19.03 9.97 -2.55
C ALA A 171 -19.37 11.38 -2.09
N LYS A 172 -20.68 11.70 -2.01
CA LYS A 172 -21.13 12.98 -1.45
C LYS A 172 -20.23 13.22 -0.24
N PRO A 173 -19.56 14.37 -0.13
CA PRO A 173 -18.66 14.61 0.97
C PRO A 173 -19.44 14.16 2.20
N ALA A 174 -18.89 13.18 2.92
CA ALA A 174 -19.48 12.78 4.19
C ALA A 174 -19.52 14.10 4.96
N VAL A 175 -20.73 14.65 5.09
CA VAL A 175 -20.96 15.81 5.93
C VAL A 175 -20.29 15.37 7.21
N LYS A 176 -19.16 16.02 7.57
CA LYS A 176 -18.59 15.86 8.89
C LYS A 176 -19.74 16.17 9.81
N SER A 177 -20.48 15.15 10.21
CA SER A 177 -21.54 15.34 11.17
C SER A 177 -20.78 15.76 12.41
N ASN A 178 -20.91 17.04 12.78
CA ASN A 178 -20.59 17.55 14.10
C ASN A 178 -21.55 16.93 15.13
N LYS A 179 -21.96 15.70 14.93
CA LYS A 179 -22.56 14.90 15.97
C LYS A 179 -21.40 14.46 16.86
N ILE A 180 -21.23 15.23 17.93
CA ILE A 180 -20.51 14.78 19.11
C ILE A 180 -20.98 13.35 19.33
N ASP A 181 -20.02 12.40 19.31
CA ASP A 181 -20.30 11.00 19.57
C ASP A 181 -21.19 10.90 20.82
N ALA A 182 -22.23 10.09 20.77
CA ALA A 182 -23.20 9.98 21.86
C ALA A 182 -22.52 9.69 23.21
N SER A 183 -21.37 9.02 23.19
CA SER A 183 -20.53 8.75 24.38
C SER A 183 -19.92 10.05 24.93
N ILE A 184 -19.46 10.96 24.05
CA ILE A 184 -18.91 12.26 24.43
C ILE A 184 -20.03 13.18 24.94
N GLN A 185 -21.20 13.14 24.29
CA GLN A 185 -22.35 13.92 24.72
C GLN A 185 -22.82 13.50 26.13
N ASN A 186 -22.90 12.19 26.38
CA ASN A 186 -23.24 11.64 27.69
C ASN A 186 -22.21 12.04 28.78
N ALA A 187 -20.92 12.04 28.43
CA ALA A 187 -19.85 12.49 29.35
C ALA A 187 -19.96 13.99 29.66
N ILE A 188 -20.28 14.83 28.66
CA ILE A 188 -20.52 16.28 28.84
C ILE A 188 -21.71 16.52 29.74
N ASP A 189 -22.81 15.80 29.55
CA ASP A 189 -24.03 15.95 30.31
C ASP A 189 -23.82 15.49 31.78
N LEU A 190 -23.06 14.43 32.01
CA LEU A 190 -22.66 13.97 33.35
C LEU A 190 -21.78 15.00 34.08
N LEU A 191 -20.82 15.63 33.36
CA LEU A 191 -19.97 16.66 33.94
C LEU A 191 -20.79 17.90 34.31
N LYS A 192 -21.72 18.33 33.44
CA LYS A 192 -22.65 19.45 33.71
C LYS A 192 -23.55 19.16 34.90
N SER A 193 -24.07 17.93 35.01
CA SER A 193 -24.92 17.54 36.16
C SER A 193 -24.17 17.57 37.49
N LYS A 194 -22.85 17.48 37.48
CA LYS A 194 -21.96 17.62 38.65
C LYS A 194 -21.44 19.05 38.86
N GLY A 195 -21.96 20.03 38.13
CA GLY A 195 -21.66 21.46 38.32
C GLY A 195 -20.38 21.95 37.60
N TYR A 196 -19.77 21.14 36.74
CA TYR A 196 -18.60 21.59 35.99
C TYR A 196 -19.01 22.42 34.77
N LYS A 197 -18.34 23.58 34.57
CA LYS A 197 -18.47 24.35 33.32
C LYS A 197 -17.70 23.66 32.21
N VAL A 198 -18.41 23.15 31.20
CA VAL A 198 -17.80 22.62 29.97
C VAL A 198 -17.96 23.68 28.89
N THR A 199 -16.84 24.29 28.47
CA THR A 199 -16.76 25.24 27.35
C THR A 199 -16.46 24.47 26.07
N LYS A 200 -17.03 24.95 24.94
CA LYS A 200 -16.77 24.38 23.60
C LYS A 200 -15.37 24.72 23.13
#